data_da39516a7a0a16e25c2881914194e20a
#
_entry.id   da39516a7a0a16e25c2881914194e20a
#
_cell.length_a   1.000
_cell.length_b   1.000
_cell.length_c   1.000
_cell.angle_alpha   90.00
_cell.angle_beta   90.00
_cell.angle_gamma   90.00
#
_symmetry.space_group_name_H-M   'P 1'
#
loop_
_entity.id
_entity.type
_entity.pdbx_description
1 polymer ?
#
loop_
_entity_poly.entity_id
_entity_poly.type
_entity_poly.pdbx_seq_one_letter_code
_entity_poly.pdbx_strand_id
1 'polypeptide(L)'
;MRENGRLDHAGGGAGTADAVFPSVAPARAQLAETDAPLWAIIFAGGIGSRFWPLSTPTRPKPLLRLVSEQPLLHDTVSRLQPSIPADRVLVMTSRDIATAIRSAISSVPDMNILVEPRPLGTAAALAWGVQEVARRAGPQALCCAIHADLAVGYPDEFRRVLRRAGAVAQREESLVAVGIKPTRVEPAFGYLRPGAPVDESQLLADGGVHAVASFVEKPSEAEAMVHIAGGALWHSGILVGTAGDFLKQLAEKTVELRDGLDALKNGNLPAFVGSIRSVGIERGLLERGPRLLVIPGDFEWDDVGTWASLRRARALDDDGNGAVGAAHFVDSDSNIVHGESGVVVLYGVSKMLVVTLPGLTFVTPLDRATDLKPLLDALPGSMRVNPISGPG
;
A
#
# COMPACT_ATOMS: atom_id res chain seq x y z
N MET A 1 14.66 61.51 48.09
CA MET A 1 14.30 62.92 47.96
C MET A 1 13.36 63.10 46.82
N ARG A 2 12.14 63.52 47.15
CA ARG A 2 11.11 64.23 46.38
C ARG A 2 10.49 63.48 45.19
N GLU A 3 9.29 63.02 45.36
CA GLU A 3 7.93 63.63 45.46
C GLU A 3 7.28 63.83 44.07
N ASN A 4 6.19 63.07 43.94
CA ASN A 4 4.81 63.48 43.66
C ASN A 4 4.48 64.19 42.31
N GLY A 5 3.41 63.72 41.72
CA GLY A 5 2.56 64.42 40.77
C GLY A 5 1.49 63.55 40.14
N ARG A 6 0.40 63.27 40.82
CA ARG A 6 -0.89 62.89 40.25
C ARG A 6 -1.45 64.07 39.43
N LEU A 7 -2.10 63.77 38.33
CA LEU A 7 -3.29 64.48 37.86
C LEU A 7 -4.22 63.52 37.09
N ASP A 8 -5.38 63.33 37.66
CA ASP A 8 -6.60 62.80 37.07
C ASP A 8 -7.12 63.71 35.97
N HIS A 9 -7.59 63.16 34.84
CA HIS A 9 -8.75 63.73 34.14
C HIS A 9 -9.56 62.62 33.48
N ALA A 10 -10.81 62.59 33.87
CA ALA A 10 -11.89 61.78 33.35
C ALA A 10 -12.38 62.31 31.99
N GLY A 11 -12.96 61.44 31.20
CA GLY A 11 -14.03 61.81 30.29
C GLY A 11 -13.98 61.16 28.88
N GLY A 12 -15.01 60.44 28.57
CA GLY A 12 -15.50 60.35 27.21
C GLY A 12 -15.51 58.94 26.59
N GLY A 13 -16.61 58.21 26.80
CA GLY A 13 -16.86 56.96 26.10
C GLY A 13 -17.20 57.20 24.64
N ALA A 14 -16.72 56.28 23.83
CA ALA A 14 -17.31 55.96 22.52
C ALA A 14 -17.18 54.44 22.35
N GLY A 15 -18.32 53.78 22.51
CA GLY A 15 -18.41 52.33 22.25
C GLY A 15 -18.20 52.08 20.77
N THR A 16 -17.14 51.34 20.45
CA THR A 16 -17.02 50.65 19.18
C THR A 16 -17.62 49.27 19.39
N ALA A 17 -18.77 49.04 18.75
CA ALA A 17 -19.39 47.73 18.67
C ALA A 17 -18.44 46.78 17.95
N ASP A 18 -17.83 45.86 18.69
CA ASP A 18 -17.18 44.69 18.13
C ASP A 18 -18.25 43.86 17.42
N ALA A 19 -18.24 43.94 16.07
CA ALA A 19 -18.99 43.04 15.23
C ALA A 19 -18.37 41.66 15.37
N VAL A 20 -18.94 40.84 16.25
CA VAL A 20 -18.69 39.40 16.33
C VAL A 20 -19.22 38.79 15.04
N PHE A 21 -18.36 38.66 14.06
CA PHE A 21 -18.65 37.78 12.91
C PHE A 21 -18.63 36.35 13.46
N PRO A 22 -19.74 35.59 13.37
CA PRO A 22 -19.70 34.18 13.68
C PRO A 22 -18.82 33.52 12.61
N SER A 23 -17.65 33.04 12.99
CA SER A 23 -16.81 32.15 12.18
C SER A 23 -17.53 30.80 12.06
N VAL A 24 -18.54 30.74 11.20
CA VAL A 24 -19.07 29.48 10.71
C VAL A 24 -18.12 29.04 9.61
N ALA A 25 -17.08 28.30 10.00
CA ALA A 25 -16.37 27.50 9.02
C ALA A 25 -17.43 26.63 8.30
N PRO A 26 -17.53 26.64 6.96
CA PRO A 26 -18.49 25.80 6.28
C PRO A 26 -18.19 24.36 6.68
N ALA A 27 -19.22 23.65 7.14
CA ALA A 27 -19.13 22.23 7.41
C ALA A 27 -18.58 21.58 6.13
N ARG A 28 -17.35 21.06 6.18
CA ARG A 28 -16.72 20.37 5.05
C ARG A 28 -17.61 19.20 4.71
N ALA A 29 -18.26 19.25 3.55
CA ALA A 29 -19.01 18.13 3.04
C ALA A 29 -17.99 16.98 2.84
N GLN A 30 -18.04 15.96 3.69
CA GLN A 30 -17.22 14.76 3.58
C GLN A 30 -17.91 13.80 2.59
N LEU A 31 -17.11 13.08 1.79
CA LEU A 31 -17.64 11.97 1.00
C LEU A 31 -18.37 11.00 1.93
N ALA A 32 -19.57 10.57 1.57
CA ALA A 32 -20.29 9.57 2.33
C ALA A 32 -19.48 8.28 2.42
N GLU A 33 -19.46 7.67 3.60
CA GLU A 33 -18.90 6.35 3.83
C GLU A 33 -20.01 5.30 3.67
N THR A 34 -19.64 4.08 3.28
CA THR A 34 -20.58 2.97 3.25
C THR A 34 -20.53 2.17 4.55
N ASP A 35 -21.69 1.76 5.04
CA ASP A 35 -21.83 0.75 6.10
C ASP A 35 -21.94 -0.67 5.51
N ALA A 36 -21.95 -0.80 4.18
CA ALA A 36 -21.99 -2.10 3.53
C ALA A 36 -20.71 -2.89 3.85
N PRO A 37 -20.85 -4.21 4.13
CA PRO A 37 -19.72 -5.05 4.45
C PRO A 37 -18.72 -5.12 3.30
N LEU A 38 -17.43 -4.78 3.59
CA LEU A 38 -16.34 -4.98 2.64
C LEU A 38 -15.68 -6.34 2.84
N TRP A 39 -15.19 -6.90 1.73
CA TRP A 39 -14.25 -8.01 1.68
C TRP A 39 -12.88 -7.51 1.26
N ALA A 40 -11.82 -8.04 1.87
CA ALA A 40 -10.45 -7.75 1.43
C ALA A 40 -9.89 -8.95 0.65
N ILE A 41 -9.26 -8.67 -0.50
CA ILE A 41 -8.49 -9.64 -1.28
C ILE A 41 -7.05 -9.17 -1.23
N ILE A 42 -6.21 -9.90 -0.48
CA ILE A 42 -4.82 -9.54 -0.22
C ILE A 42 -3.90 -10.38 -1.11
N PHE A 43 -3.06 -9.72 -1.91
CA PHE A 43 -2.03 -10.40 -2.72
C PHE A 43 -0.75 -10.59 -1.91
N ALA A 44 -0.41 -11.83 -1.59
CA ALA A 44 0.74 -12.22 -0.77
C ALA A 44 1.66 -13.24 -1.50
N GLY A 45 1.95 -13.00 -2.79
CA GLY A 45 2.74 -13.93 -3.64
C GLY A 45 4.11 -13.41 -4.07
N GLY A 46 4.46 -12.16 -3.78
CA GLY A 46 5.71 -11.53 -4.23
C GLY A 46 6.94 -11.95 -3.41
N ILE A 47 8.04 -12.37 -4.06
CA ILE A 47 9.29 -12.77 -3.37
C ILE A 47 9.98 -11.55 -2.73
N GLY A 48 10.03 -10.39 -3.41
CA GLY A 48 10.67 -9.19 -2.89
C GLY A 48 12.20 -9.25 -2.82
N SER A 49 12.86 -9.74 -3.87
CA SER A 49 14.32 -9.95 -3.95
C SER A 49 15.19 -8.73 -3.60
N ARG A 50 14.62 -7.53 -3.66
CA ARG A 50 15.30 -6.27 -3.28
C ARG A 50 15.60 -6.18 -1.79
N PHE A 51 15.00 -7.05 -0.93
CA PHE A 51 15.27 -7.12 0.50
C PHE A 51 16.26 -8.24 0.87
N TRP A 52 17.07 -8.70 -0.09
CA TRP A 52 18.18 -9.57 0.26
C TRP A 52 19.06 -8.88 1.34
N PRO A 53 19.55 -9.59 2.35
CA PRO A 53 19.51 -11.03 2.58
C PRO A 53 18.28 -11.56 3.31
N LEU A 54 17.34 -10.70 3.71
CA LEU A 54 16.13 -11.13 4.42
C LEU A 54 15.15 -11.89 3.54
N SER A 55 14.92 -11.42 2.31
CA SER A 55 13.99 -12.06 1.40
C SER A 55 14.62 -13.26 0.71
N THR A 56 13.94 -14.39 0.81
CA THR A 56 14.31 -15.65 0.14
C THR A 56 13.04 -16.27 -0.46
N PRO A 57 13.14 -17.27 -1.34
CA PRO A 57 11.96 -17.98 -1.83
C PRO A 57 11.05 -18.55 -0.73
N THR A 58 11.63 -18.95 0.41
CA THR A 58 10.89 -19.49 1.57
C THR A 58 10.48 -18.41 2.57
N ARG A 59 11.05 -17.23 2.47
CA ARG A 59 10.74 -16.06 3.32
C ARG A 59 10.55 -14.82 2.47
N PRO A 60 9.45 -14.74 1.71
CA PRO A 60 9.17 -13.62 0.81
C PRO A 60 8.77 -12.35 1.57
N LYS A 61 8.79 -11.21 0.88
CA LYS A 61 8.54 -9.87 1.42
C LYS A 61 7.33 -9.78 2.36
N PRO A 62 6.14 -10.37 2.06
CA PRO A 62 4.99 -10.31 2.99
C PRO A 62 5.25 -10.87 4.39
N LEU A 63 6.23 -11.76 4.53
CA LEU A 63 6.61 -12.38 5.80
C LEU A 63 7.76 -11.66 6.53
N LEU A 64 8.28 -10.58 5.97
CA LEU A 64 9.37 -9.82 6.56
C LEU A 64 8.86 -8.76 7.54
N ARG A 65 9.59 -8.58 8.64
CA ARG A 65 9.37 -7.54 9.66
C ARG A 65 10.10 -6.25 9.25
N LEU A 66 9.58 -5.57 8.22
CA LEU A 66 10.29 -4.44 7.63
C LEU A 66 9.93 -3.10 8.28
N VAL A 67 8.70 -2.92 8.69
CA VAL A 67 8.18 -1.64 9.21
C VAL A 67 7.99 -1.71 10.73
N SER A 68 7.47 -2.82 11.23
CA SER A 68 7.20 -3.10 12.64
C SER A 68 7.88 -4.39 13.08
N GLU A 69 7.68 -4.78 14.34
CA GLU A 69 8.10 -6.10 14.87
C GLU A 69 7.25 -7.27 14.33
N GLN A 70 6.24 -6.97 13.51
CA GLN A 70 5.38 -7.98 12.89
C GLN A 70 5.63 -8.09 11.38
N PRO A 71 5.31 -9.23 10.75
CA PRO A 71 5.35 -9.36 9.30
C PRO A 71 4.43 -8.34 8.60
N LEU A 72 4.81 -7.84 7.42
CA LEU A 72 4.01 -6.89 6.64
C LEU A 72 2.58 -7.37 6.39
N LEU A 73 2.40 -8.66 6.12
CA LEU A 73 1.07 -9.26 5.95
C LEU A 73 0.25 -9.21 7.24
N HIS A 74 0.88 -9.47 8.40
CA HIS A 74 0.21 -9.35 9.69
C HIS A 74 -0.27 -7.91 9.93
N ASP A 75 0.59 -6.92 9.68
CA ASP A 75 0.24 -5.50 9.78
C ASP A 75 -0.89 -5.15 8.81
N THR A 76 -0.87 -5.71 7.58
CA THR A 76 -1.92 -5.48 6.58
C THR A 76 -3.27 -6.03 7.04
N VAL A 77 -3.33 -7.25 7.60
CA VAL A 77 -4.57 -7.82 8.14
C VAL A 77 -5.06 -7.05 9.38
N SER A 78 -4.15 -6.69 10.28
CA SER A 78 -4.48 -5.98 11.52
C SER A 78 -5.06 -4.59 11.26
N ARG A 79 -4.51 -3.82 10.30
CA ARG A 79 -4.99 -2.47 9.99
C ARG A 79 -6.38 -2.45 9.37
N LEU A 80 -6.85 -3.55 8.80
CA LEU A 80 -8.21 -3.66 8.27
C LEU A 80 -9.26 -3.73 9.39
N GLN A 81 -8.88 -4.20 10.58
CA GLN A 81 -9.77 -4.27 11.73
C GLN A 81 -10.07 -2.87 12.29
N PRO A 82 -11.28 -2.63 12.85
CA PRO A 82 -12.44 -3.54 12.86
C PRO A 82 -13.31 -3.47 11.59
N SER A 83 -12.99 -2.62 10.62
CA SER A 83 -13.84 -2.38 9.43
C SER A 83 -14.04 -3.61 8.56
N ILE A 84 -13.00 -4.45 8.41
CA ILE A 84 -13.06 -5.71 7.69
C ILE A 84 -12.61 -6.82 8.63
N PRO A 85 -13.53 -7.63 9.19
CA PRO A 85 -13.18 -8.72 10.09
C PRO A 85 -12.47 -9.85 9.35
N ALA A 86 -11.70 -10.67 10.08
CA ALA A 86 -10.81 -11.68 9.51
C ALA A 86 -11.53 -12.75 8.66
N ASP A 87 -12.79 -13.04 8.94
CA ASP A 87 -13.62 -13.96 8.13
C ASP A 87 -13.97 -13.41 6.74
N ARG A 88 -13.80 -12.10 6.51
CA ARG A 88 -13.95 -11.43 5.20
C ARG A 88 -12.63 -11.05 4.55
N VAL A 89 -11.52 -11.56 5.04
CA VAL A 89 -10.21 -11.40 4.41
C VAL A 89 -9.87 -12.66 3.63
N LEU A 90 -9.66 -12.54 2.32
CA LEU A 90 -9.11 -13.58 1.45
C LEU A 90 -7.63 -13.26 1.17
N VAL A 91 -6.75 -14.26 1.25
CA VAL A 91 -5.33 -14.08 0.97
C VAL A 91 -4.92 -14.99 -0.19
N MET A 92 -4.44 -14.37 -1.26
CA MET A 92 -3.92 -15.04 -2.44
C MET A 92 -2.44 -15.30 -2.25
N THR A 93 -2.01 -16.56 -2.30
CA THR A 93 -0.61 -16.91 -2.04
C THR A 93 -0.16 -18.11 -2.86
N SER A 94 1.16 -18.34 -2.93
CA SER A 94 1.72 -19.51 -3.60
C SER A 94 1.83 -20.72 -2.65
N ARG A 95 1.94 -21.91 -3.24
CA ARG A 95 2.07 -23.17 -2.48
C ARG A 95 3.27 -23.17 -1.54
N ASP A 96 4.40 -22.64 -2.02
CA ASP A 96 5.68 -22.73 -1.29
C ASP A 96 5.69 -21.99 0.03
N ILE A 97 4.85 -20.95 0.17
CA ILE A 97 4.79 -20.10 1.36
C ILE A 97 3.47 -20.16 2.11
N ALA A 98 2.50 -20.96 1.64
CA ALA A 98 1.16 -21.02 2.22
C ALA A 98 1.16 -21.39 3.71
N THR A 99 2.04 -22.30 4.14
CA THR A 99 2.18 -22.68 5.56
C THR A 99 2.68 -21.51 6.40
N ALA A 100 3.69 -20.80 5.94
CA ALA A 100 4.24 -19.63 6.63
C ALA A 100 3.22 -18.48 6.68
N ILE A 101 2.44 -18.27 5.61
CA ILE A 101 1.33 -17.30 5.56
C ILE A 101 0.28 -17.63 6.63
N ARG A 102 -0.18 -18.89 6.75
CA ARG A 102 -1.14 -19.32 7.78
C ARG A 102 -0.64 -19.03 9.19
N SER A 103 0.63 -19.31 9.43
CA SER A 103 1.25 -19.03 10.74
C SER A 103 1.33 -17.55 11.05
N ALA A 104 1.58 -16.70 10.04
CA ALA A 104 1.72 -15.26 10.22
C ALA A 104 0.38 -14.54 10.49
N ILE A 105 -0.74 -15.10 10.02
CA ILE A 105 -2.08 -14.50 10.10
C ILE A 105 -3.10 -15.52 10.62
N SER A 106 -2.83 -16.17 11.74
CA SER A 106 -3.69 -17.22 12.33
C SER A 106 -5.11 -16.77 12.67
N SER A 107 -5.38 -15.47 12.68
CA SER A 107 -6.73 -14.91 12.83
C SER A 107 -7.60 -15.07 11.59
N VAL A 108 -6.99 -15.23 10.39
CA VAL A 108 -7.71 -15.45 9.13
C VAL A 108 -8.05 -16.95 8.99
N PRO A 109 -9.31 -17.33 8.72
CA PRO A 109 -9.68 -18.72 8.55
C PRO A 109 -8.89 -19.42 7.43
N ASP A 110 -8.48 -20.65 7.62
CA ASP A 110 -7.71 -21.43 6.63
C ASP A 110 -8.39 -21.51 5.26
N MET A 111 -9.72 -21.60 5.22
CA MET A 111 -10.49 -21.61 3.98
C MET A 111 -10.42 -20.28 3.19
N ASN A 112 -9.91 -19.24 3.82
CA ASN A 112 -9.71 -17.93 3.20
C ASN A 112 -8.30 -17.77 2.62
N ILE A 113 -7.40 -18.71 2.84
CA ILE A 113 -6.07 -18.75 2.24
C ILE A 113 -6.16 -19.49 0.90
N LEU A 114 -6.25 -18.74 -0.18
CA LEU A 114 -6.38 -19.25 -1.54
C LEU A 114 -4.98 -19.49 -2.12
N VAL A 115 -4.65 -20.78 -2.31
CA VAL A 115 -3.30 -21.19 -2.72
C VAL A 115 -3.26 -21.40 -4.22
N GLU A 116 -2.53 -20.54 -4.93
CA GLU A 116 -2.33 -20.64 -6.38
C GLU A 116 -1.54 -21.91 -6.72
N PRO A 117 -2.04 -22.72 -7.67
CA PRO A 117 -1.32 -23.95 -8.10
C PRO A 117 -0.02 -23.66 -8.85
N ARG A 118 0.08 -22.50 -9.46
CA ARG A 118 1.26 -21.90 -10.10
C ARG A 118 1.13 -20.38 -10.07
N PRO A 119 2.18 -19.59 -10.31
CA PRO A 119 2.06 -18.13 -10.46
C PRO A 119 1.09 -17.77 -11.60
N LEU A 120 -0.06 -17.18 -11.25
CA LEU A 120 -1.13 -16.83 -12.18
C LEU A 120 -1.06 -15.37 -12.67
N GLY A 121 -0.34 -14.51 -11.94
CA GLY A 121 -0.36 -13.06 -12.11
C GLY A 121 -1.53 -12.41 -11.35
N THR A 122 -1.36 -11.17 -10.96
CA THR A 122 -2.30 -10.47 -10.05
C THR A 122 -3.70 -10.30 -10.66
N ALA A 123 -3.84 -10.23 -11.99
CA ALA A 123 -5.16 -10.18 -12.63
C ALA A 123 -5.96 -11.48 -12.43
N ALA A 124 -5.33 -12.64 -12.56
CA ALA A 124 -5.99 -13.92 -12.35
C ALA A 124 -6.26 -14.20 -10.86
N ALA A 125 -5.33 -13.81 -9.98
CA ALA A 125 -5.54 -13.86 -8.54
C ALA A 125 -6.73 -13.00 -8.11
N LEU A 126 -6.85 -11.77 -8.66
CA LEU A 126 -8.01 -10.92 -8.45
C LEU A 126 -9.31 -11.59 -8.94
N ALA A 127 -9.32 -12.10 -10.18
CA ALA A 127 -10.48 -12.77 -10.74
C ALA A 127 -10.97 -13.91 -9.84
N TRP A 128 -10.04 -14.75 -9.36
CA TRP A 128 -10.39 -15.84 -8.44
C TRP A 128 -10.89 -15.33 -7.09
N GLY A 129 -10.19 -14.37 -6.47
CA GLY A 129 -10.62 -13.79 -5.19
C GLY A 129 -12.01 -13.16 -5.26
N VAL A 130 -12.28 -12.32 -6.29
CA VAL A 130 -13.60 -11.68 -6.44
C VAL A 130 -14.70 -12.69 -6.81
N GLN A 131 -14.39 -13.73 -7.59
CA GLN A 131 -15.35 -14.82 -7.87
C GLN A 131 -15.72 -15.57 -6.59
N GLU A 132 -14.76 -15.79 -5.69
CA GLU A 132 -15.04 -16.42 -4.41
C GLU A 132 -15.90 -15.52 -3.51
N VAL A 133 -15.67 -14.21 -3.49
CA VAL A 133 -16.55 -13.26 -2.80
C VAL A 133 -17.94 -13.26 -3.42
N ALA A 134 -18.05 -13.21 -4.75
CA ALA A 134 -19.34 -13.28 -5.45
C ALA A 134 -20.13 -14.55 -5.10
N ARG A 135 -19.44 -15.67 -4.98
CA ARG A 135 -20.04 -16.95 -4.58
C ARG A 135 -20.56 -16.95 -3.14
N ARG A 136 -19.83 -16.30 -2.19
CA ARG A 136 -20.16 -16.26 -0.76
C ARG A 136 -21.19 -15.20 -0.40
N ALA A 137 -21.11 -14.03 -1.04
CA ALA A 137 -21.85 -12.83 -0.63
C ALA A 137 -22.62 -12.16 -1.78
N GLY A 138 -22.58 -12.75 -2.97
CA GLY A 138 -23.27 -12.21 -4.16
C GLY A 138 -22.43 -11.20 -4.96
N PRO A 139 -22.86 -10.91 -6.21
CA PRO A 139 -22.11 -10.05 -7.12
C PRO A 139 -22.07 -8.57 -6.67
N GLN A 140 -22.99 -8.14 -5.82
CA GLN A 140 -23.04 -6.77 -5.27
C GLN A 140 -22.17 -6.59 -4.03
N ALA A 141 -21.51 -7.66 -3.54
CA ALA A 141 -20.61 -7.57 -2.40
C ALA A 141 -19.41 -6.67 -2.74
N LEU A 142 -19.10 -5.72 -1.84
CA LEU A 142 -17.96 -4.84 -1.98
C LEU A 142 -16.65 -5.59 -1.71
N CYS A 143 -15.68 -5.36 -2.57
CA CYS A 143 -14.33 -5.90 -2.46
C CYS A 143 -13.29 -4.77 -2.48
N CYS A 144 -12.26 -4.88 -1.67
CA CYS A 144 -11.02 -4.13 -1.86
C CYS A 144 -9.86 -5.10 -2.15
N ALA A 145 -9.15 -4.84 -3.23
CA ALA A 145 -7.93 -5.56 -3.60
C ALA A 145 -6.72 -4.76 -3.08
N ILE A 146 -5.81 -5.40 -2.35
CA ILE A 146 -4.72 -4.75 -1.61
C ILE A 146 -3.47 -5.64 -1.69
N HIS A 147 -2.29 -5.03 -1.83
CA HIS A 147 -1.03 -5.75 -1.67
C HIS A 147 -0.66 -5.97 -0.19
N ALA A 148 -0.08 -7.13 0.11
CA ALA A 148 0.30 -7.54 1.47
C ALA A 148 1.46 -6.73 2.08
N ASP A 149 2.13 -5.91 1.30
CA ASP A 149 3.45 -5.37 1.56
C ASP A 149 3.50 -3.83 1.56
N LEU A 150 2.37 -3.18 1.81
CA LEU A 150 2.26 -1.73 1.93
C LEU A 150 2.49 -1.26 3.37
N ALA A 151 3.18 -0.13 3.54
CA ALA A 151 3.19 0.62 4.79
C ALA A 151 2.03 1.63 4.81
N VAL A 152 1.45 1.82 5.99
CA VAL A 152 0.37 2.78 6.25
C VAL A 152 0.59 3.38 7.63
N GLY A 153 0.76 4.70 7.71
CA GLY A 153 1.00 5.41 8.96
C GLY A 153 -0.29 5.70 9.72
N TYR A 154 -1.40 5.98 9.03
CA TYR A 154 -2.69 6.31 9.65
C TYR A 154 -3.77 5.25 9.34
N PRO A 155 -3.87 4.17 10.15
CA PRO A 155 -4.81 3.07 9.88
C PRO A 155 -6.28 3.48 9.90
N ASP A 156 -6.67 4.46 10.74
CA ASP A 156 -8.05 4.95 10.80
C ASP A 156 -8.45 5.67 9.52
N GLU A 157 -7.56 6.52 9.00
CA GLU A 157 -7.78 7.21 7.73
C GLU A 157 -7.81 6.23 6.56
N PHE A 158 -6.91 5.25 6.55
CA PHE A 158 -6.90 4.17 5.57
C PHE A 158 -8.27 3.46 5.52
N ARG A 159 -8.83 3.07 6.68
CA ARG A 159 -10.15 2.44 6.76
C ARG A 159 -11.26 3.36 6.28
N ARG A 160 -11.18 4.66 6.59
CA ARG A 160 -12.13 5.68 6.13
C ARG A 160 -12.10 5.80 4.60
N VAL A 161 -10.91 5.87 4.02
CA VAL A 161 -10.73 5.91 2.56
C VAL A 161 -11.31 4.67 1.89
N LEU A 162 -11.13 3.47 2.45
CA LEU A 162 -11.73 2.25 1.91
C LEU A 162 -13.27 2.30 1.92
N ARG A 163 -13.89 2.77 3.01
CA ARG A 163 -15.36 2.92 3.10
C ARG A 163 -15.89 3.97 2.12
N ARG A 164 -15.18 5.09 1.95
CA ARG A 164 -15.51 6.12 0.95
C ARG A 164 -15.41 5.56 -0.47
N ALA A 165 -14.33 4.85 -0.78
CA ALA A 165 -14.18 4.19 -2.07
C ALA A 165 -15.30 3.19 -2.33
N GLY A 166 -15.73 2.43 -1.31
CA GLY A 166 -16.87 1.52 -1.38
C GLY A 166 -18.19 2.22 -1.69
N ALA A 167 -18.49 3.33 -1.01
CA ALA A 167 -19.68 4.13 -1.27
C ALA A 167 -19.71 4.68 -2.71
N VAL A 168 -18.56 5.20 -3.18
CA VAL A 168 -18.41 5.68 -4.55
C VAL A 168 -18.59 4.54 -5.57
N ALA A 169 -17.96 3.39 -5.33
CA ALA A 169 -18.05 2.24 -6.21
C ALA A 169 -19.51 1.74 -6.39
N GLN A 170 -20.27 1.68 -5.30
CA GLN A 170 -21.69 1.30 -5.33
C GLN A 170 -22.56 2.31 -6.07
N ARG A 171 -22.35 3.61 -5.79
CA ARG A 171 -23.15 4.67 -6.41
C ARG A 171 -22.89 4.80 -7.91
N GLU A 172 -21.63 4.70 -8.31
CA GLU A 172 -21.20 4.96 -9.69
C GLU A 172 -21.12 3.68 -10.55
N GLU A 173 -21.39 2.50 -9.97
CA GLU A 173 -21.23 1.19 -10.63
C GLU A 173 -19.88 1.08 -11.37
N SER A 174 -18.78 1.40 -10.65
CA SER A 174 -17.46 1.57 -11.22
C SER A 174 -16.37 1.08 -10.26
N LEU A 175 -15.23 0.69 -10.80
CA LEU A 175 -14.04 0.48 -9.97
C LEU A 175 -13.50 1.83 -9.48
N VAL A 176 -12.96 1.85 -8.27
CA VAL A 176 -12.34 3.02 -7.64
C VAL A 176 -10.92 2.68 -7.25
N ALA A 177 -9.96 3.43 -7.77
CA ALA A 177 -8.57 3.40 -7.33
C ALA A 177 -8.35 4.40 -6.20
N VAL A 178 -7.50 4.05 -5.24
CA VAL A 178 -6.99 5.02 -4.26
C VAL A 178 -5.69 5.61 -4.80
N GLY A 179 -5.70 6.93 -5.00
CA GLY A 179 -4.55 7.67 -5.50
C GLY A 179 -3.80 8.39 -4.38
N ILE A 180 -2.49 8.33 -4.38
CA ILE A 180 -1.63 9.00 -3.40
C ILE A 180 -0.98 10.23 -4.06
N LYS A 181 -1.00 11.36 -3.37
CA LYS A 181 -0.34 12.58 -3.85
C LYS A 181 1.18 12.36 -3.92
N PRO A 182 1.81 12.54 -5.08
CA PRO A 182 3.25 12.38 -5.21
C PRO A 182 4.03 13.36 -4.33
N THR A 183 5.01 12.85 -3.59
CA THR A 183 5.94 13.64 -2.77
C THR A 183 7.34 13.70 -3.37
N ARG A 184 7.60 12.92 -4.42
CA ARG A 184 8.87 12.80 -5.13
C ARG A 184 8.64 12.27 -6.55
N VAL A 185 9.69 12.26 -7.36
CA VAL A 185 9.69 11.53 -8.64
C VAL A 185 10.00 10.06 -8.35
N GLU A 186 9.11 9.14 -8.76
CA GLU A 186 9.27 7.72 -8.50
C GLU A 186 8.89 6.88 -9.72
N PRO A 187 9.86 6.54 -10.58
CA PRO A 187 9.59 5.78 -11.80
C PRO A 187 9.11 4.34 -11.56
N ALA A 188 9.27 3.82 -10.34
CA ALA A 188 8.86 2.46 -10.02
C ALA A 188 7.34 2.31 -9.78
N PHE A 189 6.58 3.42 -9.77
CA PHE A 189 5.15 3.42 -9.48
C PHE A 189 4.29 3.59 -10.74
N GLY A 190 3.01 3.22 -10.61
CA GLY A 190 1.98 3.57 -11.56
C GLY A 190 1.43 4.98 -11.29
N TYR A 191 1.01 5.67 -12.33
CA TYR A 191 0.48 7.04 -12.29
C TYR A 191 -0.95 7.07 -12.81
N LEU A 192 -1.87 7.58 -11.98
CA LEU A 192 -3.27 7.83 -12.31
C LEU A 192 -3.43 9.30 -12.66
N ARG A 193 -3.83 9.62 -13.87
CA ARG A 193 -4.16 10.99 -14.27
C ARG A 193 -5.65 11.23 -14.00
N PRO A 194 -6.02 12.12 -13.06
CA PRO A 194 -7.40 12.53 -12.88
C PRO A 194 -7.93 13.24 -14.12
N GLY A 195 -9.15 12.90 -14.49
CA GLY A 195 -9.92 13.55 -15.55
C GLY A 195 -11.04 14.44 -14.98
N ALA A 196 -12.21 14.41 -15.61
CA ALA A 196 -13.36 15.18 -15.14
C ALA A 196 -13.80 14.73 -13.73
N PRO A 197 -14.21 15.68 -12.87
CA PRO A 197 -14.88 15.34 -11.63
C PRO A 197 -16.20 14.60 -11.91
N VAL A 198 -16.54 13.64 -11.06
CA VAL A 198 -17.78 12.87 -11.20
C VAL A 198 -19.00 13.69 -10.76
N ASP A 199 -18.81 14.54 -9.75
CA ASP A 199 -19.84 15.43 -9.23
C ASP A 199 -19.20 16.75 -8.81
N GLU A 200 -19.54 17.84 -9.53
CA GLU A 200 -19.00 19.18 -9.25
C GLU A 200 -19.44 19.70 -7.88
N SER A 201 -20.58 19.24 -7.34
CA SER A 201 -21.06 19.61 -6.00
C SER A 201 -20.21 18.98 -4.89
N GLN A 202 -19.41 17.96 -5.21
CA GLN A 202 -18.51 17.25 -4.33
C GLN A 202 -17.02 17.57 -4.60
N LEU A 203 -16.71 18.74 -5.15
CA LEU A 203 -15.37 19.33 -5.12
C LEU A 203 -15.00 19.65 -3.68
N LEU A 204 -14.76 18.60 -2.90
CA LEU A 204 -14.49 18.63 -1.49
C LEU A 204 -13.06 19.09 -1.24
N ALA A 205 -12.81 19.63 -0.06
CA ALA A 205 -11.49 19.99 0.43
C ALA A 205 -10.44 18.84 0.33
N ASP A 206 -10.92 17.61 0.16
CA ASP A 206 -10.13 16.37 0.09
C ASP A 206 -9.85 15.90 -1.35
N GLY A 207 -10.07 16.74 -2.38
CA GLY A 207 -9.72 16.44 -3.78
C GLY A 207 -10.78 15.76 -4.61
N GLY A 208 -11.93 15.37 -4.05
CA GLY A 208 -13.10 14.88 -4.80
C GLY A 208 -12.94 13.48 -5.43
N VAL A 209 -13.94 13.12 -6.25
CA VAL A 209 -13.97 11.89 -7.06
C VAL A 209 -13.77 12.26 -8.51
N HIS A 210 -12.82 11.67 -9.18
CA HIS A 210 -12.52 11.95 -10.59
C HIS A 210 -12.57 10.67 -11.43
N ALA A 211 -13.03 10.78 -12.68
CA ALA A 211 -12.76 9.76 -13.66
C ALA A 211 -11.26 9.66 -13.90
N VAL A 212 -10.73 8.45 -14.12
CA VAL A 212 -9.33 8.27 -14.51
C VAL A 212 -9.21 8.50 -16.02
N ALA A 213 -8.50 9.55 -16.42
CA ALA A 213 -8.27 9.86 -17.82
C ALA A 213 -7.24 8.92 -18.47
N SER A 214 -6.22 8.53 -17.72
CA SER A 214 -5.22 7.54 -18.15
C SER A 214 -4.48 6.96 -16.95
N PHE A 215 -3.96 5.75 -17.14
CA PHE A 215 -3.04 5.09 -16.22
C PHE A 215 -1.75 4.75 -16.97
N VAL A 216 -0.60 4.97 -16.34
CA VAL A 216 0.72 4.64 -16.88
C VAL A 216 1.52 3.88 -15.83
N GLU A 217 1.95 2.67 -16.17
CA GLU A 217 2.75 1.83 -15.28
C GLU A 217 4.24 2.08 -15.52
N LYS A 218 4.95 2.45 -14.45
CA LYS A 218 6.41 2.61 -14.44
C LYS A 218 6.94 3.47 -15.59
N PRO A 219 6.58 4.76 -15.65
CA PRO A 219 7.11 5.69 -16.65
C PRO A 219 8.62 5.90 -16.47
N SER A 220 9.27 6.46 -17.47
CA SER A 220 10.61 7.03 -17.31
C SER A 220 10.59 8.18 -16.27
N GLU A 221 11.75 8.55 -15.73
CA GLU A 221 11.86 9.67 -14.79
C GLU A 221 11.32 10.98 -15.37
N ALA A 222 11.64 11.26 -16.65
CA ALA A 222 11.14 12.43 -17.35
C ALA A 222 9.62 12.43 -17.50
N GLU A 223 9.02 11.31 -17.87
CA GLU A 223 7.57 11.15 -17.95
C GLU A 223 6.92 11.26 -16.57
N ALA A 224 7.52 10.68 -15.51
CA ALA A 224 7.04 10.80 -14.14
C ALA A 224 6.98 12.28 -13.70
N MET A 225 8.01 13.10 -14.02
CA MET A 225 7.99 14.54 -13.74
C MET A 225 6.84 15.24 -14.45
N VAL A 226 6.59 14.92 -15.72
CA VAL A 226 5.47 15.49 -16.50
C VAL A 226 4.12 15.09 -15.89
N HIS A 227 3.96 13.82 -15.47
CA HIS A 227 2.75 13.36 -14.82
C HIS A 227 2.49 14.09 -13.50
N ILE A 228 3.51 14.26 -12.66
CA ILE A 228 3.41 14.99 -11.39
C ILE A 228 3.02 16.46 -11.64
N ALA A 229 3.68 17.13 -12.58
CA ALA A 229 3.35 18.51 -12.94
C ALA A 229 1.91 18.64 -13.49
N GLY A 230 1.39 17.60 -14.14
CA GLY A 230 0.01 17.50 -14.61
C GLY A 230 -1.01 17.07 -13.55
N GLY A 231 -0.63 16.98 -12.27
CA GLY A 231 -1.54 16.63 -11.15
C GLY A 231 -1.87 15.15 -11.05
N ALA A 232 -1.08 14.26 -11.65
CA ALA A 232 -1.28 12.82 -11.50
C ALA A 232 -1.02 12.36 -10.05
N LEU A 233 -1.75 11.32 -9.65
CA LEU A 233 -1.58 10.64 -8.38
C LEU A 233 -0.82 9.33 -8.59
N TRP A 234 -0.05 8.89 -7.61
CA TRP A 234 0.47 7.52 -7.60
C TRP A 234 -0.65 6.52 -7.40
N HIS A 235 -0.61 5.40 -8.10
CA HIS A 235 -1.47 4.27 -7.82
C HIS A 235 -0.98 3.55 -6.55
N SER A 236 -1.82 3.53 -5.53
CA SER A 236 -1.47 2.90 -4.24
C SER A 236 -1.45 1.37 -4.27
N GLY A 237 -1.85 0.74 -5.38
CA GLY A 237 -2.10 -0.70 -5.42
C GLY A 237 -3.42 -1.12 -4.78
N ILE A 238 -4.31 -0.16 -4.47
CA ILE A 238 -5.62 -0.40 -3.85
C ILE A 238 -6.71 -0.12 -4.87
N LEU A 239 -7.56 -1.12 -5.11
CA LEU A 239 -8.75 -1.02 -5.95
C LEU A 239 -9.98 -1.44 -5.14
N VAL A 240 -11.08 -0.72 -5.28
CA VAL A 240 -12.36 -1.01 -4.62
C VAL A 240 -13.48 -1.08 -5.66
N GLY A 241 -14.38 -2.03 -5.51
CA GLY A 241 -15.52 -2.20 -6.42
C GLY A 241 -16.45 -3.30 -5.94
N THR A 242 -17.59 -3.48 -6.60
CA THR A 242 -18.37 -4.69 -6.38
C THR A 242 -17.70 -5.90 -7.04
N ALA A 243 -17.93 -7.09 -6.52
CA ALA A 243 -17.42 -8.32 -7.14
C ALA A 243 -17.87 -8.45 -8.61
N GLY A 244 -19.11 -8.02 -8.91
CA GLY A 244 -19.66 -7.99 -10.26
C GLY A 244 -18.93 -7.03 -11.19
N ASP A 245 -18.63 -5.81 -10.72
CA ASP A 245 -17.89 -4.83 -11.52
C ASP A 245 -16.47 -5.29 -11.83
N PHE A 246 -15.77 -5.83 -10.85
CA PHE A 246 -14.45 -6.42 -11.09
C PHE A 246 -14.51 -7.53 -12.15
N LEU A 247 -15.40 -8.49 -12.02
CA LEU A 247 -15.53 -9.61 -12.97
C LEU A 247 -15.90 -9.11 -14.37
N LYS A 248 -16.81 -8.13 -14.47
CA LYS A 248 -17.19 -7.50 -15.73
C LYS A 248 -16.00 -6.81 -16.40
N GLN A 249 -15.29 -5.95 -15.67
CA GLN A 249 -14.13 -5.24 -16.22
C GLN A 249 -12.98 -6.19 -16.60
N LEU A 250 -12.73 -7.24 -15.80
CA LEU A 250 -11.76 -8.27 -16.15
C LEU A 250 -12.15 -9.04 -17.42
N ALA A 251 -13.42 -9.39 -17.58
CA ALA A 251 -13.93 -10.08 -18.78
C ALA A 251 -13.79 -9.22 -20.06
N GLU A 252 -14.09 -7.92 -19.93
CA GLU A 252 -14.05 -6.99 -21.05
C GLU A 252 -12.60 -6.63 -21.46
N LYS A 253 -11.71 -6.39 -20.49
CA LYS A 253 -10.40 -5.79 -20.73
C LYS A 253 -9.25 -6.78 -20.71
N THR A 254 -9.32 -7.86 -19.92
CA THR A 254 -8.19 -8.78 -19.71
C THR A 254 -8.28 -9.99 -20.62
N VAL A 255 -7.82 -9.83 -21.86
CA VAL A 255 -7.89 -10.90 -22.89
C VAL A 255 -7.19 -12.19 -22.47
N GLU A 256 -6.20 -12.11 -21.59
CA GLU A 256 -5.45 -13.24 -21.03
C GLU A 256 -6.31 -14.15 -20.15
N LEU A 257 -7.42 -13.65 -19.60
CA LEU A 257 -8.32 -14.41 -18.72
C LEU A 257 -9.58 -14.88 -19.40
N ARG A 258 -9.93 -14.31 -20.57
CA ARG A 258 -11.22 -14.48 -21.23
C ARG A 258 -11.66 -15.93 -21.35
N ASP A 259 -10.76 -16.79 -21.83
CA ASP A 259 -11.08 -18.20 -22.10
C ASP A 259 -11.27 -19.04 -20.83
N GLY A 260 -10.86 -18.53 -19.68
CA GLY A 260 -10.96 -19.22 -18.39
C GLY A 260 -12.09 -18.75 -17.49
N LEU A 261 -12.65 -17.56 -17.72
CA LEU A 261 -13.58 -16.95 -16.75
C LEU A 261 -14.87 -17.77 -16.55
N ASP A 262 -15.39 -18.42 -17.60
CA ASP A 262 -16.54 -19.30 -17.46
C ASP A 262 -16.22 -20.55 -16.61
N ALA A 263 -15.03 -21.11 -16.77
CA ALA A 263 -14.59 -22.21 -15.92
C ALA A 263 -14.49 -21.77 -14.45
N LEU A 264 -13.95 -20.59 -14.21
CA LEU A 264 -13.85 -20.00 -12.86
C LEU A 264 -15.23 -19.78 -12.24
N LYS A 265 -16.17 -19.22 -12.99
CA LYS A 265 -17.56 -19.00 -12.56
C LYS A 265 -18.26 -20.32 -12.18
N ASN A 266 -17.95 -21.40 -12.89
CA ASN A 266 -18.50 -22.74 -12.61
C ASN A 266 -17.70 -23.50 -11.53
N GLY A 267 -16.74 -22.87 -10.84
CA GLY A 267 -15.93 -23.49 -9.79
C GLY A 267 -14.86 -24.47 -10.29
N ASN A 268 -14.59 -24.51 -11.59
CA ASN A 268 -13.58 -25.38 -12.20
C ASN A 268 -12.21 -24.66 -12.25
N LEU A 269 -11.55 -24.55 -11.08
CA LEU A 269 -10.24 -23.89 -10.96
C LEU A 269 -9.15 -24.54 -11.86
N PRO A 270 -9.04 -25.88 -11.99
CA PRO A 270 -8.05 -26.48 -12.92
C PRO A 270 -8.25 -26.04 -14.36
N ALA A 271 -9.47 -26.01 -14.87
CA ALA A 271 -9.78 -25.55 -16.22
C ALA A 271 -9.48 -24.05 -16.40
N PHE A 272 -9.82 -23.21 -15.40
CA PHE A 272 -9.43 -21.79 -15.40
C PHE A 272 -7.91 -21.65 -15.52
N VAL A 273 -7.15 -22.28 -14.64
CA VAL A 273 -5.68 -22.20 -14.62
C VAL A 273 -5.04 -22.70 -15.91
N GLY A 274 -5.64 -23.72 -16.55
CA GLY A 274 -5.17 -24.28 -17.83
C GLY A 274 -5.41 -23.38 -19.03
N SER A 275 -6.43 -22.50 -18.98
CA SER A 275 -6.87 -21.69 -20.13
C SER A 275 -6.31 -20.27 -20.14
N ILE A 276 -5.70 -19.80 -19.04
CA ILE A 276 -5.29 -18.40 -18.89
C ILE A 276 -3.78 -18.20 -19.09
N ARG A 277 -3.42 -16.97 -19.41
CA ARG A 277 -2.04 -16.48 -19.42
C ARG A 277 -1.82 -15.52 -18.27
N SER A 278 -0.63 -15.58 -17.65
CA SER A 278 -0.26 -14.71 -16.53
C SER A 278 -0.12 -13.26 -16.99
N VAL A 279 -0.78 -12.35 -16.26
CA VAL A 279 -0.69 -10.90 -16.47
C VAL A 279 -0.93 -10.17 -15.14
N GLY A 280 -0.25 -9.04 -14.94
CA GLY A 280 -0.52 -8.13 -13.81
C GLY A 280 -1.80 -7.33 -14.02
N ILE A 281 -2.42 -6.88 -12.93
CA ILE A 281 -3.61 -6.00 -12.95
C ILE A 281 -3.32 -4.72 -13.73
N GLU A 282 -2.15 -4.14 -13.55
CA GLU A 282 -1.73 -2.88 -14.15
C GLU A 282 -1.81 -2.96 -15.69
N ARG A 283 -1.15 -3.96 -16.28
CA ARG A 283 -1.13 -4.18 -17.73
C ARG A 283 -2.39 -4.86 -18.27
N GLY A 284 -2.95 -5.77 -17.49
CA GLY A 284 -4.09 -6.57 -17.91
C GLY A 284 -5.42 -5.83 -17.82
N LEU A 285 -5.53 -4.86 -16.90
CA LEU A 285 -6.75 -4.13 -16.64
C LEU A 285 -6.55 -2.61 -16.75
N LEU A 286 -5.68 -2.01 -15.90
CA LEU A 286 -5.64 -0.56 -15.74
C LEU A 286 -5.17 0.19 -16.99
N GLU A 287 -4.11 -0.25 -17.66
CA GLU A 287 -3.62 0.36 -18.90
C GLU A 287 -4.62 0.22 -20.07
N ARG A 288 -5.58 -0.69 -19.97
CA ARG A 288 -6.60 -0.93 -21.01
C ARG A 288 -7.85 -0.08 -20.86
N GLY A 289 -7.81 0.90 -19.96
CA GLY A 289 -8.89 1.86 -19.77
C GLY A 289 -10.20 1.21 -19.31
N PRO A 290 -10.23 0.57 -18.14
CA PRO A 290 -11.49 0.15 -17.53
C PRO A 290 -12.34 1.38 -17.16
N ARG A 291 -13.62 1.16 -16.82
CA ARG A 291 -14.37 2.20 -16.12
C ARG A 291 -13.81 2.34 -14.71
N LEU A 292 -13.00 3.38 -14.50
CA LEU A 292 -12.22 3.57 -13.29
C LEU A 292 -12.35 5.01 -12.78
N LEU A 293 -12.63 5.13 -11.51
CA LEU A 293 -12.58 6.40 -10.78
C LEU A 293 -11.35 6.43 -9.87
N VAL A 294 -10.97 7.61 -9.43
CA VAL A 294 -9.92 7.80 -8.43
C VAL A 294 -10.41 8.71 -7.31
N ILE A 295 -10.09 8.32 -6.07
CA ILE A 295 -10.20 9.17 -4.89
C ILE A 295 -8.82 9.34 -4.26
N PRO A 296 -8.48 10.51 -3.70
CA PRO A 296 -7.24 10.69 -2.99
C PRO A 296 -7.25 9.94 -1.65
N GLY A 297 -6.09 9.40 -1.27
CA GLY A 297 -5.81 8.84 0.06
C GLY A 297 -4.66 9.61 0.71
N ASP A 298 -4.83 9.98 1.97
CA ASP A 298 -3.81 10.66 2.78
C ASP A 298 -3.63 9.92 4.13
N PHE A 299 -2.97 8.77 4.06
CA PHE A 299 -2.78 7.89 5.22
C PHE A 299 -1.33 7.43 5.40
N GLU A 300 -0.38 8.26 4.96
CA GLU A 300 1.07 7.97 5.00
C GLU A 300 1.39 6.61 4.34
N TRP A 301 1.10 6.52 3.05
CA TRP A 301 1.35 5.33 2.25
C TRP A 301 2.79 5.27 1.73
N ASP A 302 3.41 4.07 1.81
CA ASP A 302 4.63 3.73 1.06
C ASP A 302 4.54 2.27 0.58
N ASP A 303 5.12 1.98 -0.61
CA ASP A 303 5.16 0.63 -1.18
C ASP A 303 6.23 -0.27 -0.53
N VAL A 304 7.08 0.32 0.31
CA VAL A 304 8.22 -0.37 0.93
C VAL A 304 9.01 -1.18 -0.11
N GLY A 305 9.39 -0.51 -1.22
CA GLY A 305 9.96 -1.20 -2.39
C GLY A 305 11.43 -1.57 -2.25
N THR A 306 12.19 -0.87 -1.39
CA THR A 306 13.64 -1.02 -1.21
C THR A 306 14.05 -0.80 0.24
N TRP A 307 15.28 -1.17 0.60
CA TRP A 307 15.85 -0.86 1.90
C TRP A 307 15.87 0.65 2.19
N ALA A 308 16.18 1.46 1.19
CA ALA A 308 16.19 2.92 1.35
C ALA A 308 14.79 3.50 1.65
N SER A 309 13.72 2.85 1.19
CA SER A 309 12.34 3.28 1.48
C SER A 309 11.95 3.09 2.95
N LEU A 310 12.65 2.23 3.70
CA LEU A 310 12.36 2.00 5.12
C LEU A 310 12.56 3.25 5.98
N ARG A 311 13.41 4.20 5.56
CA ARG A 311 13.52 5.50 6.25
C ARG A 311 12.22 6.31 6.25
N ARG A 312 11.33 6.06 5.29
CA ARG A 312 10.02 6.72 5.23
C ARG A 312 8.93 5.95 5.98
N ALA A 313 9.11 4.65 6.11
CA ALA A 313 8.10 3.74 6.65
C ALA A 313 8.35 3.34 8.12
N ARG A 314 9.54 3.61 8.68
CA ARG A 314 9.91 3.31 10.06
C ARG A 314 9.89 4.56 10.94
N ALA A 315 9.65 4.35 12.24
CA ALA A 315 9.98 5.35 13.23
C ALA A 315 11.50 5.60 13.22
N LEU A 316 11.89 6.87 13.23
CA LEU A 316 13.29 7.32 13.26
C LEU A 316 13.53 8.06 14.57
N ASP A 317 14.78 8.01 15.06
CA ASP A 317 15.24 8.90 16.13
C ASP A 317 15.49 10.34 15.61
N ASP A 318 15.91 11.25 16.49
CA ASP A 318 16.13 12.67 16.16
C ASP A 318 17.27 12.86 15.14
N ASP A 319 18.21 11.92 15.04
CA ASP A 319 19.29 11.91 14.07
C ASP A 319 18.91 11.18 12.76
N GLY A 320 17.67 10.73 12.63
CA GLY A 320 17.14 10.06 11.44
C GLY A 320 17.61 8.61 11.29
N ASN A 321 18.04 7.95 12.36
CA ASN A 321 18.33 6.52 12.35
C ASN A 321 17.06 5.72 12.63
N GLY A 322 16.91 4.56 11.97
CA GLY A 322 15.80 3.64 12.18
C GLY A 322 16.29 2.22 12.42
N ALA A 323 15.72 1.53 13.40
CA ALA A 323 16.07 0.14 13.71
C ALA A 323 14.86 -0.75 13.86
N VAL A 324 15.02 -2.01 13.45
CA VAL A 324 14.29 -3.17 13.93
C VAL A 324 15.33 -4.09 14.56
N GLY A 325 15.09 -4.56 15.80
CA GLY A 325 16.08 -5.24 16.62
C GLY A 325 16.94 -4.29 17.46
N ALA A 326 17.87 -4.84 18.23
CA ALA A 326 18.71 -4.07 19.15
C ALA A 326 19.81 -3.29 18.41
N ALA A 327 19.77 -1.97 18.50
CA ALA A 327 20.77 -1.08 17.90
C ALA A 327 21.10 0.09 18.84
N HIS A 328 22.35 0.55 18.78
CA HIS A 328 22.83 1.77 19.42
C HIS A 328 23.55 2.64 18.38
N PHE A 329 23.24 3.93 18.38
CA PHE A 329 23.82 4.92 17.49
C PHE A 329 24.60 5.94 18.33
N VAL A 330 25.88 6.14 17.98
CA VAL A 330 26.77 7.12 18.64
C VAL A 330 27.46 7.92 17.54
N ASP A 331 27.33 9.24 17.56
CA ASP A 331 27.85 10.15 16.52
C ASP A 331 27.48 9.66 15.09
N SER A 332 26.25 9.18 14.91
CA SER A 332 25.80 8.47 13.71
C SER A 332 24.42 8.94 13.30
N ASP A 333 24.20 9.20 11.99
CA ASP A 333 22.95 9.72 11.47
C ASP A 333 22.45 8.99 10.23
N SER A 334 21.13 9.05 10.01
CA SER A 334 20.50 8.59 8.77
C SER A 334 20.74 7.11 8.44
N ASN A 335 21.00 6.26 9.43
CA ASN A 335 21.27 4.84 9.24
C ASN A 335 19.97 4.01 9.33
N ILE A 336 19.96 2.87 8.68
CA ILE A 336 18.92 1.83 8.82
C ILE A 336 19.58 0.55 9.30
N VAL A 337 19.09 0.04 10.43
CA VAL A 337 19.52 -1.25 11.00
C VAL A 337 18.35 -2.22 10.95
N HIS A 338 18.61 -3.44 10.52
CA HIS A 338 17.71 -4.57 10.68
C HIS A 338 18.44 -5.73 11.33
N GLY A 339 18.23 -5.92 12.63
CA GLY A 339 18.89 -6.92 13.45
C GLY A 339 17.96 -8.05 13.86
N GLU A 340 18.20 -9.26 13.35
CA GLU A 340 17.53 -10.49 13.82
C GLU A 340 18.41 -11.27 14.82
N SER A 341 19.64 -10.85 15.00
CA SER A 341 20.58 -11.48 15.97
C SER A 341 21.59 -10.46 16.49
N GLY A 342 21.91 -10.60 17.79
CA GLY A 342 22.91 -9.75 18.44
C GLY A 342 22.47 -8.30 18.63
N VAL A 343 23.44 -7.43 18.92
CA VAL A 343 23.28 -5.99 19.08
C VAL A 343 24.16 -5.31 18.03
N VAL A 344 23.60 -4.35 17.31
CA VAL A 344 24.37 -3.51 16.37
C VAL A 344 24.74 -2.21 17.05
N VAL A 345 26.01 -1.86 17.02
CA VAL A 345 26.51 -0.56 17.48
C VAL A 345 27.12 0.17 16.29
N LEU A 346 26.58 1.34 15.96
CA LEU A 346 27.14 2.22 14.93
C LEU A 346 27.79 3.43 15.60
N TYR A 347 29.06 3.70 15.24
CA TYR A 347 29.84 4.80 15.76
C TYR A 347 30.50 5.59 14.64
N GLY A 348 30.18 6.88 14.55
CA GLY A 348 30.81 7.81 13.60
C GLY A 348 30.46 7.52 12.13
N VAL A 349 29.31 6.91 11.84
CA VAL A 349 28.91 6.54 10.46
C VAL A 349 27.54 7.10 10.10
N SER A 350 27.35 7.41 8.82
CA SER A 350 26.12 7.98 8.30
C SER A 350 25.64 7.27 7.06
N LYS A 351 24.30 7.24 6.86
CA LYS A 351 23.64 6.73 5.65
C LYS A 351 24.00 5.26 5.32
N MET A 352 24.12 4.45 6.35
CA MET A 352 24.42 3.02 6.21
C MET A 352 23.18 2.17 6.35
N LEU A 353 23.15 1.08 5.61
CA LEU A 353 22.29 -0.07 5.85
C LEU A 353 23.12 -1.17 6.52
N VAL A 354 22.64 -1.66 7.66
CA VAL A 354 23.19 -2.82 8.35
C VAL A 354 22.10 -3.85 8.58
N VAL A 355 22.31 -5.06 8.07
CA VAL A 355 21.39 -6.20 8.25
C VAL A 355 22.16 -7.32 8.93
N THR A 356 21.71 -7.77 10.10
CA THR A 356 22.30 -8.90 10.82
C THR A 356 21.31 -10.05 10.95
N LEU A 357 21.73 -11.20 10.46
CA LEU A 357 21.04 -12.47 10.56
C LEU A 357 21.94 -13.48 11.30
N PRO A 358 21.40 -14.59 11.84
CA PRO A 358 22.26 -15.67 12.33
C PRO A 358 23.22 -16.15 11.24
N GLY A 359 24.53 -15.94 11.45
CA GLY A 359 25.58 -16.35 10.50
C GLY A 359 25.87 -15.41 9.33
N LEU A 360 25.17 -14.27 9.21
CA LEU A 360 25.42 -13.30 8.13
C LEU A 360 25.25 -11.87 8.60
N THR A 361 26.22 -11.03 8.26
CA THR A 361 26.09 -9.58 8.37
C THR A 361 26.29 -8.93 7.00
N PHE A 362 25.30 -8.12 6.57
CA PHE A 362 25.34 -7.34 5.34
C PHE A 362 25.42 -5.85 5.68
N VAL A 363 26.42 -5.17 5.12
CA VAL A 363 26.64 -3.74 5.32
C VAL A 363 26.84 -3.08 3.96
N THR A 364 26.14 -1.99 3.72
CA THR A 364 26.29 -1.20 2.49
C THR A 364 25.85 0.25 2.70
N PRO A 365 26.38 1.23 1.95
CA PRO A 365 25.78 2.56 1.88
C PRO A 365 24.30 2.48 1.44
N LEU A 366 23.46 3.32 2.03
CA LEU A 366 22.01 3.25 1.83
C LEU A 366 21.57 3.54 0.38
N ASP A 367 22.33 4.37 -0.34
CA ASP A 367 22.13 4.65 -1.76
C ASP A 367 22.36 3.41 -2.64
N ARG A 368 23.36 2.57 -2.31
CA ARG A 368 23.60 1.29 -2.96
C ARG A 368 22.48 0.27 -2.71
N ALA A 369 21.78 0.40 -1.60
CA ALA A 369 20.69 -0.50 -1.23
C ALA A 369 19.39 -0.27 -2.05
N THR A 370 19.36 0.71 -2.93
CA THR A 370 18.25 0.94 -3.88
C THR A 370 18.23 -0.08 -5.00
N ASP A 371 19.41 -0.58 -5.42
CA ASP A 371 19.55 -1.63 -6.43
C ASP A 371 20.62 -2.64 -6.00
N LEU A 372 20.18 -3.80 -5.53
CA LEU A 372 21.04 -4.91 -5.13
C LEU A 372 21.35 -5.89 -6.27
N LYS A 373 20.87 -5.65 -7.50
CA LYS A 373 21.11 -6.55 -8.62
C LYS A 373 22.59 -6.77 -8.91
N PRO A 374 23.45 -5.74 -8.95
CA PRO A 374 24.89 -5.93 -9.17
C PRO A 374 25.55 -6.80 -8.10
N LEU A 375 25.14 -6.67 -6.84
CA LEU A 375 25.62 -7.51 -5.75
C LEU A 375 25.16 -8.96 -5.96
N LEU A 376 23.87 -9.16 -6.21
CA LEU A 376 23.31 -10.50 -6.40
C LEU A 376 23.93 -11.23 -7.60
N ASP A 377 24.23 -10.52 -8.67
CA ASP A 377 24.87 -11.09 -9.86
C ASP A 377 26.32 -11.55 -9.56
N ALA A 378 27.00 -10.89 -8.61
CA ALA A 378 28.37 -11.21 -8.19
C ALA A 378 28.46 -12.35 -7.14
N LEU A 379 27.36 -12.60 -6.39
CA LEU A 379 27.35 -13.61 -5.32
C LEU A 379 27.20 -15.04 -5.87
N PRO A 380 27.78 -16.05 -5.19
CA PRO A 380 27.49 -17.45 -5.48
C PRO A 380 26.00 -17.77 -5.43
N GLY A 381 25.51 -18.66 -6.29
CA GLY A 381 24.08 -19.02 -6.38
C GLY A 381 23.50 -19.52 -5.04
N SER A 382 24.28 -20.27 -4.27
CA SER A 382 23.89 -20.73 -2.92
C SER A 382 23.58 -19.59 -1.98
N MET A 383 24.38 -18.53 -1.96
CA MET A 383 24.17 -17.35 -1.11
C MET A 383 22.95 -16.51 -1.55
N ARG A 384 22.59 -16.53 -2.83
CA ARG A 384 21.40 -15.80 -3.32
C ARG A 384 20.10 -16.44 -2.84
N VAL A 385 20.04 -17.76 -2.76
CA VAL A 385 18.83 -18.53 -2.41
C VAL A 385 18.74 -18.79 -0.92
N ASN A 386 19.86 -19.11 -0.28
CA ASN A 386 19.93 -19.35 1.15
C ASN A 386 21.18 -18.67 1.75
N PRO A 387 21.10 -17.37 2.04
CA PRO A 387 22.23 -16.57 2.48
C PRO A 387 22.82 -17.04 3.82
N ILE A 388 22.07 -17.81 4.61
CA ILE A 388 22.47 -18.26 5.97
C ILE A 388 23.18 -19.63 5.92
N SER A 389 23.02 -20.42 4.87
CA SER A 389 23.85 -21.60 4.67
C SER A 389 25.21 -21.15 4.15
N GLY A 390 26.19 -21.02 5.04
CA GLY A 390 27.57 -20.77 4.64
C GLY A 390 28.07 -21.78 3.62
N PRO A 391 29.19 -21.51 2.93
CA PRO A 391 29.83 -22.50 2.06
C PRO A 391 30.14 -23.74 2.94
N GLY A 392 29.51 -24.89 2.58
CA GLY A 392 29.85 -26.19 3.15
C GLY A 392 31.28 -26.57 2.78
#